data_bec05bc7b842cbfdb44999bff2d1c9a9
#
_entry.id   bec05bc7b842cbfdb44999bff2d1c9a9
#
_cell.length_a   1.000
_cell.length_b   1.000
_cell.length_c   1.000
_cell.angle_alpha   90.00
_cell.angle_beta   90.00
_cell.angle_gamma   90.00
#
_symmetry.space_group_name_H-M   'P 1'
#
loop_
_entity.id
_entity.type
_entity.pdbx_description
1 polymer ?
#
loop_
_entity_poly.entity_id
_entity_poly.type
_entity_poly.pdbx_seq_one_letter_code
_entity_poly.pdbx_strand_id
1 'polypeptide(L)'
;MKNNLEFNVIEAMLPVYVKDQGNSTEIITSESSYIRNATIETCIKNMADYYNLSLYHNRLNYGEELGITNKVPVVINEDLVFIYINVREPLFKHDAAYGVIDINAIKQVFLKEGKAAILTKSGRIIQTRQNVKSVKKNMLNGRLAKDIYREKHRK
;
A
#
# COMPACT_ATOMS: atom_id res chain seq x y z
N MET A 1 -18.65 13.36 5.37
CA MET A 1 -18.43 12.93 5.00
C MET A 1 -17.94 12.13 5.01
N LYS A 2 -17.92 11.80 4.93
CA LYS A 2 -17.38 11.19 4.87
C LYS A 2 -16.97 10.58 4.23
N ASN A 3 -16.86 10.41 4.26
CA ASN A 3 -16.31 9.94 3.50
C ASN A 3 -16.71 9.20 2.44
N ASN A 4 -16.90 9.39 1.57
CA ASN A 4 -17.17 8.75 0.29
C ASN A 4 -16.04 7.87 -0.17
N LEU A 5 -15.23 7.43 0.76
CA LEU A 5 -14.12 6.54 0.46
C LEU A 5 -14.66 5.13 0.35
N GLU A 6 -14.60 4.58 -0.87
CA GLU A 6 -14.91 3.17 -1.07
C GLU A 6 -13.59 2.40 -0.97
N PHE A 7 -13.21 2.06 0.23
CA PHE A 7 -11.92 1.44 0.49
C PHE A 7 -11.71 0.14 -0.28
N ASN A 8 -12.80 -0.54 -0.61
CA ASN A 8 -12.70 -1.82 -1.32
C ASN A 8 -12.30 -1.68 -2.79
N VAL A 9 -12.28 -0.47 -3.34
CA VAL A 9 -11.85 -0.24 -4.72
C VAL A 9 -10.48 0.44 -4.80
N ILE A 10 -9.86 0.69 -3.67
CA ILE A 10 -8.54 1.33 -3.64
C ILE A 10 -7.49 0.35 -4.11
N GLU A 11 -6.74 0.74 -5.13
CA GLU A 11 -5.59 -0.03 -5.59
C GLU A 11 -4.31 0.40 -4.88
N ALA A 12 -4.16 1.70 -4.64
CA ALA A 12 -2.93 2.21 -4.02
C ALA A 12 -3.19 3.55 -3.35
N MET A 13 -2.37 3.85 -2.37
CA MET A 13 -2.31 5.17 -1.73
C MET A 13 -0.85 5.60 -1.73
N LEU A 14 -0.56 6.75 -2.32
CA LEU A 14 0.81 7.22 -2.51
C LEU A 14 1.00 8.59 -1.86
N PRO A 15 2.10 8.78 -1.10
CA PRO A 15 2.39 10.11 -0.56
C PRO A 15 2.82 11.04 -1.68
N VAL A 16 2.28 12.25 -1.69
CA VAL A 16 2.60 13.26 -2.71
C VAL A 16 2.71 14.62 -2.05
N TYR A 17 3.49 15.53 -2.67
CA TYR A 17 3.51 16.93 -2.26
C TYR A 17 2.65 17.70 -3.23
N VAL A 18 1.73 18.49 -2.68
CA VAL A 18 0.82 19.30 -3.49
C VAL A 18 1.11 20.77 -3.19
N LYS A 19 1.28 21.55 -4.25
CA LYS A 19 1.54 22.98 -4.11
C LYS A 19 0.45 23.60 -3.25
N ASP A 20 0.86 24.39 -2.28
CA ASP A 20 -0.01 25.12 -1.36
C ASP A 20 -0.81 24.25 -0.38
N GLN A 21 -0.67 22.91 -0.47
CA GLN A 21 -1.31 22.00 0.47
C GLN A 21 -0.29 21.17 1.26
N GLY A 22 0.90 21.00 0.70
CA GLY A 22 1.96 20.25 1.36
C GLY A 22 1.82 18.75 1.19
N ASN A 23 2.15 18.02 2.25
CA ASN A 23 2.22 16.56 2.24
C ASN A 23 0.82 15.97 2.24
N SER A 24 0.45 15.36 1.12
CA SER A 24 -0.89 14.85 0.87
C SER A 24 -0.80 13.40 0.40
N THR A 25 -1.93 12.81 0.02
CA THR A 25 -1.96 11.43 -0.45
C THR A 25 -2.77 11.35 -1.73
N GLU A 26 -2.20 10.68 -2.73
CA GLU A 26 -2.95 10.33 -3.93
C GLU A 26 -3.61 8.99 -3.69
N ILE A 27 -4.94 8.96 -3.82
CA ILE A 27 -5.74 7.73 -3.68
C ILE A 27 -6.03 7.25 -5.09
N ILE A 28 -5.55 6.05 -5.41
CA ILE A 28 -5.75 5.45 -6.73
C ILE A 28 -6.78 4.34 -6.58
N THR A 29 -7.87 4.46 -7.34
CA THR A 29 -8.92 3.44 -7.35
C THR A 29 -8.93 2.74 -8.70
N SER A 30 -9.75 1.72 -8.82
CA SER A 30 -9.90 1.01 -10.09
C SER A 30 -10.46 1.88 -11.20
N GLU A 31 -11.07 3.02 -10.88
CA GLU A 31 -11.72 3.87 -11.87
C GLU A 31 -11.08 5.25 -12.05
N SER A 32 -10.40 5.75 -11.02
CA SER A 32 -9.85 7.11 -11.08
C SER A 32 -8.79 7.29 -10.00
N SER A 33 -8.34 8.53 -9.85
CA SER A 33 -7.51 8.90 -8.71
C SER A 33 -7.88 10.30 -8.25
N TYR A 34 -7.59 10.59 -6.99
CA TYR A 34 -7.83 11.90 -6.42
C TYR A 34 -6.85 12.17 -5.30
N ILE A 35 -6.69 13.45 -4.95
CA ILE A 35 -5.78 13.87 -3.88
C ILE A 35 -6.59 14.10 -2.61
N ARG A 36 -6.10 13.53 -1.53
CA ARG A 36 -6.65 13.80 -0.21
C ARG A 36 -5.64 14.60 0.59
N ASN A 37 -6.08 15.70 1.20
CA ASN A 37 -5.20 16.56 1.99
C ASN A 37 -5.01 15.96 3.39
N ALA A 38 -4.32 14.84 3.43
CA ALA A 38 -3.98 14.13 4.66
C ALA A 38 -2.73 13.32 4.38
N THR A 39 -1.95 13.01 5.42
CA THR A 39 -0.73 12.21 5.25
C THR A 39 -1.10 10.77 4.92
N ILE A 40 -0.13 10.05 4.36
CA ILE A 40 -0.33 8.62 4.05
C ILE A 40 -0.63 7.83 5.32
N GLU A 41 0.02 8.16 6.43
CA GLU A 41 -0.22 7.48 7.71
C GLU A 41 -1.68 7.64 8.15
N THR A 42 -2.21 8.85 8.02
CA THR A 42 -3.61 9.12 8.35
C THR A 42 -4.55 8.34 7.44
N CYS A 43 -4.25 8.28 6.15
CA CYS A 43 -5.09 7.56 5.19
C CYS A 43 -5.10 6.06 5.47
N ILE A 44 -3.93 5.49 5.79
CA ILE A 44 -3.84 4.06 6.12
C ILE A 44 -4.61 3.78 7.41
N LYS A 45 -4.47 4.65 8.41
CA LYS A 45 -5.18 4.50 9.67
C LYS A 45 -6.70 4.57 9.46
N ASN A 46 -7.16 5.51 8.65
CA ASN A 46 -8.59 5.64 8.36
C ASN A 46 -9.13 4.38 7.68
N MET A 47 -8.37 3.81 6.77
CA MET A 47 -8.75 2.56 6.13
C MET A 47 -8.82 1.41 7.14
N ALA A 48 -7.83 1.31 8.00
CA ALA A 48 -7.81 0.27 9.03
C ALA A 48 -9.00 0.41 9.97
N ASP A 49 -9.30 1.65 10.39
CA ASP A 49 -10.43 1.92 11.27
C ASP A 49 -11.75 1.53 10.61
N TYR A 50 -11.88 1.80 9.32
CA TYR A 50 -13.10 1.43 8.58
C TYR A 50 -13.35 -0.08 8.64
N TYR A 51 -12.28 -0.88 8.59
CA TYR A 51 -12.39 -2.35 8.62
C TYR A 51 -12.24 -2.92 10.03
N ASN A 52 -12.20 -2.06 11.05
CA ASN A 52 -12.00 -2.49 12.45
C ASN A 52 -10.70 -3.27 12.63
N LEU A 53 -9.67 -2.88 11.90
CA LEU A 53 -8.37 -3.53 11.94
C LEU A 53 -7.42 -2.75 12.83
N SER A 54 -6.76 -3.43 13.76
CA SER A 54 -5.68 -2.83 14.54
C SER A 54 -4.37 -2.97 13.76
N LEU A 55 -3.82 -1.85 13.33
CA LEU A 55 -2.52 -1.86 12.63
C LEU A 55 -1.42 -2.42 13.52
N TYR A 56 -1.49 -2.13 14.81
CA TYR A 56 -0.52 -2.63 15.77
C TYR A 56 -0.52 -4.17 15.81
N HIS A 57 -1.70 -4.77 15.97
CA HIS A 57 -1.81 -6.23 16.02
C HIS A 57 -1.51 -6.87 14.66
N ASN A 58 -1.90 -6.21 13.57
CA ASN A 58 -1.55 -6.67 12.23
C ASN A 58 -0.03 -6.78 12.08
N ARG A 59 0.68 -5.73 12.48
CA ARG A 59 2.15 -5.72 12.37
C ARG A 59 2.78 -6.81 13.22
N LEU A 60 2.33 -6.98 14.45
CA LEU A 60 2.89 -8.01 15.32
C LEU A 60 2.63 -9.41 14.79
N ASN A 61 1.40 -9.70 14.43
CA ASN A 61 1.00 -11.04 14.04
C ASN A 61 1.60 -11.48 12.71
N TYR A 62 1.48 -10.65 11.68
CA TYR A 62 2.03 -11.00 10.36
C TYR A 62 3.54 -10.82 10.31
N GLY A 63 4.05 -9.84 11.06
CA GLY A 63 5.50 -9.65 11.14
C GLY A 63 6.20 -10.86 11.74
N GLU A 64 5.64 -11.44 12.80
CA GLU A 64 6.20 -12.62 13.42
C GLU A 64 6.19 -13.80 12.44
N GLU A 65 5.06 -14.03 11.77
CA GLU A 65 4.93 -15.12 10.81
C GLU A 65 5.88 -14.98 9.64
N LEU A 66 6.08 -13.74 9.16
CA LEU A 66 6.94 -13.47 8.01
C LEU A 66 8.41 -13.26 8.39
N GLY A 67 8.70 -13.13 9.68
CA GLY A 67 10.06 -12.88 10.14
C GLY A 67 10.55 -11.47 9.88
N ILE A 68 9.65 -10.48 9.83
CA ILE A 68 10.00 -9.08 9.59
C ILE A 68 9.34 -8.19 10.63
N THR A 69 9.93 -7.01 10.86
CA THR A 69 9.39 -6.05 11.84
C THR A 69 9.00 -4.73 11.20
N ASN A 70 9.42 -4.50 9.96
CA ASN A 70 9.26 -3.23 9.26
C ASN A 70 8.50 -3.46 7.96
N LYS A 71 7.62 -2.51 7.61
CA LYS A 71 6.88 -2.59 6.35
C LYS A 71 6.13 -3.91 6.21
N VAL A 72 5.51 -4.34 7.30
CA VAL A 72 4.72 -5.56 7.32
C VAL A 72 3.45 -5.34 6.49
N PRO A 73 3.08 -6.27 5.61
CA PRO A 73 1.84 -6.10 4.84
C PRO A 73 0.63 -5.85 5.73
N VAL A 74 -0.27 -5.00 5.25
CA VAL A 74 -1.53 -4.72 5.94
C VAL A 74 -2.60 -5.62 5.36
N VAL A 75 -3.04 -6.59 6.14
CA VAL A 75 -3.96 -7.63 5.68
C VAL A 75 -5.35 -7.33 6.19
N ILE A 76 -6.21 -6.84 5.31
CA ILE A 76 -7.61 -6.59 5.62
C ILE A 76 -8.40 -7.91 5.54
N ASN A 77 -8.27 -8.56 4.40
CA ASN A 77 -8.83 -9.89 4.13
C ASN A 77 -8.08 -10.44 2.91
N GLU A 78 -8.49 -11.58 2.38
CA GLU A 78 -7.76 -12.18 1.26
C GLU A 78 -7.86 -11.36 -0.03
N ASP A 79 -8.83 -10.49 -0.15
CA ASP A 79 -9.01 -9.66 -1.33
C ASP A 79 -8.36 -8.28 -1.21
N LEU A 80 -7.90 -7.92 -0.01
CA LEU A 80 -7.29 -6.62 0.26
C LEU A 80 -6.05 -6.83 1.13
N VAL A 81 -4.90 -6.91 0.49
CA VAL A 81 -3.61 -7.07 1.15
C VAL A 81 -2.67 -6.02 0.59
N PHE A 82 -2.32 -5.04 1.42
CA PHE A 82 -1.48 -3.92 1.00
C PHE A 82 -0.03 -4.16 1.37
N ILE A 83 0.86 -3.94 0.42
CA ILE A 83 2.29 -3.95 0.66
C ILE A 83 2.85 -2.54 0.53
N TYR A 84 3.97 -2.29 1.18
CA TYR A 84 4.63 -0.99 1.12
C TYR A 84 5.57 -0.93 -0.06
N ILE A 85 5.59 0.20 -0.75
CA ILE A 85 6.52 0.47 -1.86
C ILE A 85 7.12 1.86 -1.68
N ASN A 86 8.41 1.98 -1.94
CA ASN A 86 9.10 3.26 -1.85
C ASN A 86 8.87 4.03 -3.15
N VAL A 87 8.19 5.19 -3.06
CA VAL A 87 7.77 5.92 -4.26
C VAL A 87 8.30 7.34 -4.33
N ARG A 88 8.91 7.86 -3.25
CA ARG A 88 9.44 9.22 -3.32
C ARG A 88 10.61 9.40 -2.36
N GLU A 89 11.44 10.39 -2.66
CA GLU A 89 12.45 10.86 -1.72
C GLU A 89 11.80 11.95 -0.87
N PRO A 90 11.79 11.79 0.48
CA PRO A 90 11.15 12.79 1.32
C PRO A 90 11.89 14.12 1.25
N LEU A 91 11.13 15.22 1.20
CA LEU A 91 11.71 16.56 1.27
C LEU A 91 12.07 16.94 2.71
N PHE A 92 11.33 16.41 3.67
CA PHE A 92 11.52 16.71 5.08
C PHE A 92 11.71 15.42 5.86
N LYS A 93 12.40 15.52 7.00
CA LYS A 93 12.86 14.37 7.77
C LYS A 93 11.75 13.38 8.16
N HIS A 94 10.57 13.86 8.47
CA HIS A 94 9.49 12.99 8.95
C HIS A 94 8.46 12.64 7.88
N ASP A 95 8.70 13.06 6.64
CA ASP A 95 7.78 12.73 5.56
C ASP A 95 7.96 11.28 5.11
N ALA A 96 6.87 10.63 4.77
CA ALA A 96 6.91 9.24 4.35
C ALA A 96 7.49 9.11 2.95
N ALA A 97 8.34 8.11 2.75
CA ALA A 97 8.84 7.72 1.43
C ALA A 97 7.98 6.64 0.80
N TYR A 98 7.21 5.91 1.60
CA TYR A 98 6.48 4.72 1.18
C TYR A 98 5.00 4.99 1.01
N GLY A 99 4.45 4.43 -0.06
CA GLY A 99 3.01 4.26 -0.20
C GLY A 99 2.65 2.80 -0.01
N VAL A 100 1.39 2.48 -0.24
CA VAL A 100 0.89 1.10 -0.17
C VAL A 100 0.13 0.77 -1.43
N ILE A 101 0.18 -0.49 -1.83
CA ILE A 101 -0.55 -1.00 -3.00
C ILE A 101 -1.12 -2.37 -2.67
N ASP A 102 -2.36 -2.61 -3.09
CA ASP A 102 -3.01 -3.90 -2.95
C ASP A 102 -2.34 -4.89 -3.91
N ILE A 103 -1.82 -6.01 -3.39
CA ILE A 103 -1.17 -7.00 -4.22
C ILE A 103 -2.12 -7.56 -5.28
N ASN A 104 -3.41 -7.59 -4.97
CA ASN A 104 -4.42 -8.10 -5.92
C ASN A 104 -4.64 -7.13 -7.09
N ALA A 105 -4.19 -5.89 -6.97
CA ALA A 105 -4.31 -4.90 -8.03
C ALA A 105 -3.08 -4.84 -8.94
N ILE A 106 -2.02 -5.58 -8.61
CA ILE A 106 -0.79 -5.57 -9.41
C ILE A 106 -0.94 -6.52 -10.59
N LYS A 107 -0.77 -5.97 -11.80
CA LYS A 107 -0.79 -6.79 -13.01
C LYS A 107 0.61 -7.20 -13.42
N GLN A 108 1.57 -6.28 -13.32
CA GLN A 108 2.93 -6.52 -13.80
C GLN A 108 3.92 -5.61 -13.12
N VAL A 109 5.12 -6.11 -12.87
CA VAL A 109 6.25 -5.30 -12.39
C VAL A 109 7.32 -5.35 -13.49
N PHE A 110 7.81 -4.19 -13.88
CA PHE A 110 8.78 -4.11 -14.97
C PHE A 110 9.79 -3.01 -14.69
N LEU A 111 10.89 -3.06 -15.45
CA LEU A 111 11.97 -2.07 -15.33
C LEU A 111 11.60 -0.83 -16.15
N LYS A 112 11.69 0.33 -15.52
CA LYS A 112 11.47 1.61 -16.19
C LYS A 112 12.39 2.64 -15.56
N GLU A 113 13.19 3.29 -16.40
CA GLU A 113 14.14 4.32 -15.97
C GLU A 113 15.05 3.84 -14.84
N GLY A 114 15.50 2.59 -14.95
CA GLY A 114 16.46 2.03 -14.00
C GLY A 114 15.86 1.52 -12.70
N LYS A 115 14.56 1.64 -12.51
CA LYS A 115 13.87 1.20 -11.29
C LYS A 115 12.62 0.42 -11.64
N ALA A 116 12.03 -0.23 -10.64
CA ALA A 116 10.78 -0.96 -10.85
C ALA A 116 9.62 -0.02 -11.05
N ALA A 117 8.77 -0.34 -12.01
CA ALA A 117 7.47 0.30 -12.17
C ALA A 117 6.40 -0.78 -12.04
N ILE A 118 5.25 -0.40 -11.56
CA ILE A 118 4.14 -1.32 -11.33
C ILE A 118 2.98 -0.91 -12.23
N LEU A 119 2.51 -1.86 -13.04
CA LEU A 119 1.29 -1.67 -13.82
C LEU A 119 0.14 -2.27 -13.01
N THR A 120 -0.87 -1.46 -12.73
CA THR A 120 -2.06 -1.93 -12.01
C THR A 120 -3.04 -2.52 -13.01
N LYS A 121 -4.01 -3.28 -12.49
CA LYS A 121 -5.04 -3.88 -13.32
C LYS A 121 -5.93 -2.85 -13.99
N SER A 122 -6.04 -1.65 -13.41
CA SER A 122 -6.79 -0.56 -14.03
C SER A 122 -6.00 0.17 -15.12
N GLY A 123 -4.72 -0.18 -15.30
CA GLY A 123 -3.88 0.43 -16.33
C GLY A 123 -2.99 1.56 -15.85
N ARG A 124 -2.98 1.85 -14.56
CA ARG A 124 -2.13 2.90 -13.99
C ARG A 124 -0.70 2.38 -13.85
N ILE A 125 0.28 3.22 -14.14
CA ILE A 125 1.69 2.91 -13.94
C ILE A 125 2.19 3.70 -12.75
N ILE A 126 2.76 2.99 -11.77
CA ILE A 126 3.33 3.61 -10.57
C ILE A 126 4.84 3.40 -10.62
N GLN A 127 5.59 4.51 -10.69
CA GLN A 127 7.06 4.46 -10.67
C GLN A 127 7.52 4.34 -9.22
N THR A 128 8.36 3.35 -8.94
CA THR A 128 8.96 3.20 -7.61
C THR A 128 10.42 3.65 -7.63
N ARG A 129 11.01 3.72 -6.45
CA ARG A 129 12.43 3.99 -6.26
C ARG A 129 13.18 2.72 -5.84
N GLN A 130 12.54 1.57 -5.98
CA GLN A 130 13.11 0.27 -5.65
C GLN A 130 13.52 -0.47 -6.92
N ASN A 131 14.44 -1.43 -6.78
CA ASN A 131 14.73 -2.31 -7.92
C ASN A 131 13.63 -3.37 -8.02
N VAL A 132 13.58 -4.04 -9.18
CA VAL A 132 12.53 -5.02 -9.47
C VAL A 132 12.55 -6.15 -8.45
N LYS A 133 13.74 -6.61 -8.07
CA LYS A 133 13.88 -7.70 -7.11
C LYS A 133 13.26 -7.34 -5.75
N SER A 134 13.50 -6.12 -5.31
CA SER A 134 12.95 -5.63 -4.03
C SER A 134 11.43 -5.58 -4.03
N VAL A 135 10.85 -5.07 -5.12
CA VAL A 135 9.38 -5.01 -5.23
C VAL A 135 8.80 -6.42 -5.26
N LYS A 136 9.42 -7.33 -6.01
CA LYS A 136 8.95 -8.71 -6.07
C LYS A 136 9.05 -9.42 -4.74
N LYS A 137 10.07 -9.09 -3.93
CA LYS A 137 10.19 -9.63 -2.58
C LYS A 137 9.02 -9.15 -1.71
N ASN A 138 8.69 -7.87 -1.81
CA ASN A 138 7.55 -7.33 -1.06
C ASN A 138 6.25 -7.99 -1.49
N MET A 139 6.08 -8.26 -2.80
CA MET A 139 4.92 -8.97 -3.30
C MET A 139 4.83 -10.39 -2.76
N LEU A 140 5.97 -11.07 -2.66
CA LEU A 140 6.01 -12.41 -2.12
C LEU A 140 5.57 -12.40 -0.64
N ASN A 141 6.07 -11.45 0.13
CA ASN A 141 5.64 -11.30 1.52
C ASN A 141 4.13 -11.04 1.60
N GLY A 142 3.60 -10.24 0.70
CA GLY A 142 2.15 -9.99 0.65
C GLY A 142 1.37 -11.26 0.36
N ARG A 143 1.85 -12.09 -0.57
CA ARG A 143 1.19 -13.35 -0.88
C ARG A 143 1.24 -14.33 0.28
N LEU A 144 2.38 -14.39 0.95
CA LEU A 144 2.50 -15.23 2.15
C LEU A 144 1.55 -14.75 3.25
N ALA A 145 1.45 -13.43 3.44
CA ALA A 145 0.50 -12.87 4.41
C ALA A 145 -0.94 -13.23 4.05
N LYS A 146 -1.28 -13.17 2.77
CA LYS A 146 -2.60 -13.58 2.28
C LYS A 146 -2.87 -15.04 2.59
N ASP A 147 -1.89 -15.90 2.36
CA ASP A 147 -2.02 -17.33 2.65
C ASP A 147 -2.20 -17.58 4.14
N ILE A 148 -1.46 -16.84 4.98
CA ILE A 148 -1.60 -16.93 6.44
C ILE A 148 -3.02 -16.52 6.84
N TYR A 149 -3.54 -15.45 6.26
CA TYR A 149 -4.91 -15.02 6.53
C TYR A 149 -5.91 -16.13 6.20
N ARG A 150 -5.77 -16.71 5.01
CA ARG A 150 -6.65 -17.80 4.57
C ARG A 150 -6.61 -18.98 5.53
N GLU A 151 -5.41 -19.35 5.97
CA GLU A 151 -5.25 -20.47 6.89
C GLU A 151 -5.92 -20.20 8.23
N LYS A 152 -5.78 -18.98 8.74
CA LYS A 152 -6.39 -18.58 10.01
C LYS A 152 -7.91 -18.57 9.97
N HIS A 153 -8.49 -18.35 8.78
CA HIS A 153 -9.93 -18.21 8.60
C HIS A 153 -10.55 -19.41 7.91
N ARG A 154 -9.80 -20.48 7.77
CA ARG A 154 -10.32 -21.72 7.20
C ARG A 154 -11.31 -22.34 8.17
N LYS A 155 -12.39 -22.87 7.63
CA LYS A 155 -13.38 -23.61 8.42
C LYS A 155 -13.28 -25.10 8.19
#